data_93c1cb3ff091dca23d77e1c2a0e99ed6
#
_entry.id   93c1cb3ff091dca23d77e1c2a0e99ed6
#
_cell.length_a   1.000
_cell.length_b   1.000
_cell.length_c   1.000
_cell.angle_alpha   90.00
_cell.angle_beta   90.00
_cell.angle_gamma   90.00
#
_symmetry.space_group_name_H-M   'P 1'
#
loop_
_entity.id
_entity.type
_entity.pdbx_description
1 polymer ?
#
loop_
_entity_poly.entity_id
_entity_poly.type
_entity_poly.pdbx_seq_one_letter_code
_entity_poly.pdbx_strand_id
1 'polypeptide(L)'
;MSEAIGESQLLIKTPDHQQLFVKQNRPLAPQAVLVVVHGLGGHQGRYDYLTNWFVAHYVAVYRYDHRGHGQTPGAHGVYGDFNHFPDDLKTVVDWAKKNTPHLPIFVVGHSLGGGTAMAFGAKYPATVNGIISVGALTRYHNQIFGPVHHFKADETISGSFGDRSNSSAWMRKDYQDDPLNLTVIKGSLLNAALDLVAFNKSHAADFVDPVLVLHGAEDGVVSVDDSMDSYREIASVDKELHVYPYLRHQVLNEPSRRREVYQEILNWMKKHG
;
A
#
# COMPACT_ATOMS: atom_id res chain seq x y z
N MET A 1 21.94 -15.92 -17.34
CA MET A 1 22.29 -14.52 -17.69
C MET A 1 21.43 -13.64 -16.81
N SER A 2 22.02 -12.86 -15.89
CA SER A 2 21.27 -11.88 -15.10
C SER A 2 20.82 -10.79 -16.06
N GLU A 3 19.53 -10.72 -16.35
CA GLU A 3 18.95 -9.59 -17.08
C GLU A 3 19.27 -8.30 -16.32
N ALA A 4 19.76 -7.29 -17.03
CA ALA A 4 20.09 -6.02 -16.44
C ALA A 4 18.81 -5.38 -15.89
N ILE A 5 18.70 -5.25 -14.56
CA ILE A 5 17.62 -4.56 -13.89
C ILE A 5 17.95 -3.07 -13.89
N GLY A 6 17.18 -2.28 -14.63
CA GLY A 6 17.25 -0.81 -14.51
C GLY A 6 16.64 -0.37 -13.20
N GLU A 7 17.47 0.08 -12.24
CA GLU A 7 17.01 0.76 -11.03
C GLU A 7 17.23 2.27 -11.18
N SER A 8 16.22 3.05 -10.82
CA SER A 8 16.35 4.51 -10.68
C SER A 8 15.59 5.03 -9.47
N GLN A 9 16.13 6.11 -8.91
CA GLN A 9 15.53 6.85 -7.79
C GLN A 9 15.38 8.29 -8.23
N LEU A 10 14.24 8.89 -7.95
CA LEU A 10 13.93 10.25 -8.39
C LEU A 10 12.91 10.93 -7.48
N LEU A 11 12.83 12.22 -7.59
CA LEU A 11 11.77 13.04 -6.99
C LEU A 11 10.81 13.48 -8.09
N ILE A 12 9.53 13.09 -7.96
CA ILE A 12 8.48 13.55 -8.87
C ILE A 12 7.66 14.64 -8.22
N LYS A 13 7.23 15.63 -9.01
CA LYS A 13 6.38 16.71 -8.50
C LYS A 13 4.91 16.33 -8.54
N THR A 14 4.22 16.63 -7.45
CA THR A 14 2.77 16.57 -7.34
C THR A 14 2.12 17.85 -7.88
N PRO A 15 0.80 17.86 -8.16
CA PRO A 15 0.09 19.05 -8.63
C PRO A 15 0.16 20.25 -7.66
N ASP A 16 0.28 20.02 -6.37
CA ASP A 16 0.46 21.04 -5.33
C ASP A 16 1.95 21.40 -5.09
N HIS A 17 2.82 21.07 -6.05
CA HIS A 17 4.25 21.39 -6.08
C HIS A 17 5.12 20.74 -5.00
N GLN A 18 4.59 19.77 -4.25
CA GLN A 18 5.41 18.93 -3.38
C GLN A 18 6.23 17.93 -4.19
N GLN A 19 7.10 17.20 -3.54
CA GLN A 19 7.92 16.16 -4.17
C GLN A 19 7.68 14.82 -3.47
N LEU A 20 7.60 13.74 -4.24
CA LEU A 20 7.55 12.36 -3.75
C LEU A 20 8.84 11.65 -4.16
N PHE A 21 9.46 10.96 -3.21
CA PHE A 21 10.53 10.03 -3.53
C PHE A 21 9.96 8.77 -4.16
N VAL A 22 10.42 8.46 -5.37
CA VAL A 22 9.98 7.28 -6.15
C VAL A 22 11.19 6.43 -6.50
N LYS A 23 11.07 5.13 -6.29
CA LYS A 23 12.02 4.12 -6.76
C LYS A 23 11.37 3.26 -7.84
N GLN A 24 12.09 3.11 -8.95
CA GLN A 24 11.67 2.30 -10.09
C GLN A 24 12.65 1.16 -10.29
N ASN A 25 12.12 -0.05 -10.48
CA ASN A 25 12.88 -1.23 -10.87
C ASN A 25 12.24 -1.84 -12.13
N ARG A 26 13.00 -1.94 -13.23
CA ARG A 26 12.47 -2.40 -14.52
C ARG A 26 13.31 -3.54 -15.09
N PRO A 27 12.69 -4.68 -15.51
CA PRO A 27 13.33 -5.65 -16.39
C PRO A 27 13.49 -5.07 -17.79
N LEU A 28 14.31 -5.73 -18.64
CA LEU A 28 14.55 -5.27 -20.02
C LEU A 28 13.28 -5.23 -20.88
N ALA A 29 12.39 -6.21 -20.71
CA ALA A 29 11.13 -6.33 -21.45
C ALA A 29 9.96 -6.52 -20.51
N PRO A 30 9.50 -5.46 -19.80
CA PRO A 30 8.38 -5.58 -18.88
C PRO A 30 7.08 -5.94 -19.63
N GLN A 31 6.28 -6.80 -19.03
CA GLN A 31 4.96 -7.22 -19.54
C GLN A 31 3.80 -6.57 -18.79
N ALA A 32 4.06 -6.07 -17.60
CA ALA A 32 3.09 -5.36 -16.76
C ALA A 32 3.80 -4.38 -15.83
N VAL A 33 3.03 -3.53 -15.19
CA VAL A 33 3.48 -2.56 -14.18
C VAL A 33 2.75 -2.82 -12.86
N LEU A 34 3.49 -2.78 -11.76
CA LEU A 34 2.98 -2.84 -10.40
C LEU A 34 3.42 -1.58 -9.62
N VAL A 35 2.46 -0.78 -9.18
CA VAL A 35 2.69 0.35 -8.28
C VAL A 35 2.46 -0.11 -6.85
N VAL A 36 3.46 0.03 -5.98
CA VAL A 36 3.42 -0.44 -4.59
C VAL A 36 3.24 0.72 -3.63
N VAL A 37 2.25 0.61 -2.74
CA VAL A 37 1.87 1.62 -1.76
C VAL A 37 2.09 1.07 -0.35
N HIS A 38 3.02 1.69 0.40
CA HIS A 38 3.41 1.22 1.74
C HIS A 38 2.40 1.60 2.83
N GLY A 39 2.47 0.90 3.96
CA GLY A 39 1.64 1.15 5.15
C GLY A 39 2.17 2.25 6.05
N LEU A 40 1.35 2.61 7.05
CA LEU A 40 1.64 3.62 8.06
C LEU A 40 2.97 3.34 8.76
N GLY A 41 3.80 4.36 8.88
CA GLY A 41 5.08 4.33 9.55
C GLY A 41 6.19 3.61 8.79
N GLY A 42 5.88 2.90 7.68
CA GLY A 42 6.88 2.25 6.84
C GLY A 42 7.39 3.16 5.72
N HIS A 43 8.07 2.55 4.76
CA HIS A 43 8.54 3.21 3.55
C HIS A 43 8.66 2.20 2.39
N GLN A 44 8.89 2.69 1.17
CA GLN A 44 8.93 1.89 -0.05
C GLN A 44 9.97 0.75 -0.02
N GLY A 45 11.10 0.91 0.68
CA GLY A 45 12.16 -0.09 0.78
C GLY A 45 11.72 -1.37 1.50
N ARG A 46 10.67 -1.32 2.32
CA ARG A 46 10.10 -2.50 2.99
C ARG A 46 9.56 -3.55 2.00
N TYR A 47 9.48 -3.23 0.72
CA TYR A 47 8.98 -4.09 -0.35
C TYR A 47 10.06 -4.55 -1.33
N ASP A 48 11.35 -4.53 -0.95
CA ASP A 48 12.46 -4.99 -1.79
C ASP A 48 12.33 -6.48 -2.18
N TYR A 49 11.87 -7.35 -1.26
CA TYR A 49 11.63 -8.76 -1.58
C TYR A 49 10.55 -8.94 -2.64
N LEU A 50 9.43 -8.25 -2.48
CA LEU A 50 8.35 -8.23 -3.47
C LEU A 50 8.87 -7.72 -4.82
N THR A 51 9.55 -6.58 -4.80
CA THR A 51 10.08 -5.94 -6.00
C THR A 51 11.01 -6.87 -6.77
N ASN A 52 12.00 -7.45 -6.10
CA ASN A 52 12.96 -8.35 -6.75
C ASN A 52 12.26 -9.57 -7.36
N TRP A 53 11.25 -10.10 -6.69
CA TRP A 53 10.48 -11.23 -7.19
C TRP A 53 9.66 -10.84 -8.43
N PHE A 54 8.92 -9.72 -8.40
CA PHE A 54 8.12 -9.29 -9.56
C PHE A 54 8.97 -8.89 -10.75
N VAL A 55 10.11 -8.22 -10.54
CA VAL A 55 11.05 -7.88 -11.61
C VAL A 55 11.61 -9.13 -12.28
N ALA A 56 11.93 -10.19 -11.51
CA ALA A 56 12.35 -11.49 -12.05
C ALA A 56 11.23 -12.19 -12.86
N HIS A 57 9.98 -11.74 -12.73
CA HIS A 57 8.81 -12.22 -13.47
C HIS A 57 8.32 -11.21 -14.52
N TYR A 58 9.22 -10.35 -15.03
CA TYR A 58 8.94 -9.37 -16.08
C TYR A 58 7.91 -8.29 -15.74
N VAL A 59 7.75 -7.94 -14.46
CA VAL A 59 6.91 -6.85 -14.02
C VAL A 59 7.78 -5.65 -13.64
N ALA A 60 7.52 -4.48 -14.24
CA ALA A 60 8.13 -3.23 -13.80
C ALA A 60 7.48 -2.79 -12.49
N VAL A 61 8.28 -2.46 -11.47
CA VAL A 61 7.79 -2.08 -10.14
C VAL A 61 8.13 -0.63 -9.85
N TYR A 62 7.11 0.16 -9.50
CA TYR A 62 7.21 1.54 -9.05
C TYR A 62 6.79 1.61 -7.59
N ARG A 63 7.62 2.22 -6.75
CA ARG A 63 7.37 2.37 -5.33
C ARG A 63 7.65 3.80 -4.91
N TYR A 64 6.85 4.36 -4.03
CA TYR A 64 7.07 5.71 -3.53
C TYR A 64 6.92 5.77 -2.02
N ASP A 65 7.51 6.80 -1.42
CA ASP A 65 7.28 7.13 -0.02
C ASP A 65 6.18 8.17 0.09
N HIS A 66 5.16 7.89 0.92
CA HIS A 66 4.15 8.87 1.29
C HIS A 66 4.79 10.13 1.86
N ARG A 67 4.10 11.26 1.77
CA ARG A 67 4.48 12.48 2.51
C ARG A 67 4.69 12.13 3.98
N GLY A 68 5.70 12.74 4.59
CA GLY A 68 6.05 12.50 5.99
C GLY A 68 6.66 11.13 6.29
N HIS A 69 7.01 10.34 5.26
CA HIS A 69 7.62 9.00 5.40
C HIS A 69 8.90 8.87 4.59
N GLY A 70 9.75 7.94 5.00
CA GLY A 70 10.92 7.49 4.26
C GLY A 70 11.81 8.63 3.77
N GLN A 71 12.04 8.68 2.46
CA GLN A 71 12.91 9.67 1.79
C GLN A 71 12.13 10.80 1.08
N THR A 72 10.80 10.80 1.16
CA THR A 72 9.99 11.92 0.66
C THR A 72 10.29 13.18 1.48
N PRO A 73 10.66 14.32 0.83
CA PRO A 73 10.99 15.55 1.53
C PRO A 73 9.83 16.07 2.39
N GLY A 74 10.16 16.62 3.56
CA GLY A 74 9.18 17.21 4.48
C GLY A 74 9.35 16.74 5.92
N ALA A 75 8.44 17.18 6.79
CA ALA A 75 8.48 16.81 8.20
C ALA A 75 7.97 15.38 8.40
N HIS A 76 8.78 14.51 9.00
CA HIS A 76 8.46 13.12 9.23
C HIS A 76 7.32 12.96 10.25
N GLY A 77 6.42 12.01 9.97
CA GLY A 77 5.25 11.71 10.79
C GLY A 77 4.13 12.75 10.71
N VAL A 78 4.28 13.79 9.89
CA VAL A 78 3.30 14.85 9.70
C VAL A 78 2.55 14.64 8.38
N TYR A 79 1.23 14.81 8.42
CA TYR A 79 0.37 14.73 7.24
C TYR A 79 -0.71 15.81 7.30
N GLY A 80 -1.08 16.36 6.16
CA GLY A 80 -2.08 17.42 6.08
C GLY A 80 -3.47 16.86 5.81
N ASP A 81 -3.86 16.81 4.55
CA ASP A 81 -5.18 16.38 4.08
C ASP A 81 -5.13 14.92 3.61
N PHE A 82 -6.15 14.11 3.99
CA PHE A 82 -6.25 12.70 3.56
C PHE A 82 -6.32 12.55 2.03
N ASN A 83 -6.84 13.55 1.32
CA ASN A 83 -6.88 13.56 -0.15
C ASN A 83 -5.51 13.39 -0.79
N HIS A 84 -4.44 13.79 -0.11
CA HIS A 84 -3.08 13.58 -0.62
C HIS A 84 -2.73 12.08 -0.78
N PHE A 85 -3.35 11.16 -0.04
CA PHE A 85 -3.10 9.72 -0.22
C PHE A 85 -3.50 9.25 -1.62
N PRO A 86 -4.76 9.36 -2.06
CA PRO A 86 -5.15 8.93 -3.41
C PRO A 86 -4.59 9.83 -4.52
N ASP A 87 -4.37 11.13 -4.28
CA ASP A 87 -3.88 12.08 -5.28
C ASP A 87 -2.39 11.88 -5.58
N ASP A 88 -1.59 11.60 -4.55
CA ASP A 88 -0.18 11.25 -4.71
C ASP A 88 -0.02 9.91 -5.44
N LEU A 89 -0.84 8.91 -5.10
CA LEU A 89 -0.88 7.65 -5.84
C LEU A 89 -1.26 7.87 -7.31
N LYS A 90 -2.26 8.74 -7.58
CA LYS A 90 -2.63 9.12 -8.96
C LYS A 90 -1.44 9.72 -9.73
N THR A 91 -0.67 10.58 -9.07
CA THR A 91 0.54 11.18 -9.64
C THR A 91 1.57 10.12 -10.02
N VAL A 92 1.82 9.14 -9.13
CA VAL A 92 2.76 8.04 -9.39
C VAL A 92 2.27 7.11 -10.50
N VAL A 93 0.98 6.79 -10.52
CA VAL A 93 0.36 5.96 -11.57
C VAL A 93 0.46 6.67 -12.94
N ASP A 94 0.16 7.95 -13.02
CA ASP A 94 0.26 8.71 -14.27
C ASP A 94 1.71 8.79 -14.76
N TRP A 95 2.64 8.96 -13.83
CA TRP A 95 4.07 8.94 -14.16
C TRP A 95 4.50 7.56 -14.66
N ALA A 96 4.05 6.48 -14.04
CA ALA A 96 4.31 5.12 -14.48
C ALA A 96 3.73 4.87 -15.90
N LYS A 97 2.48 5.27 -16.17
CA LYS A 97 1.85 5.20 -17.51
C LYS A 97 2.68 5.90 -18.57
N LYS A 98 3.16 7.09 -18.27
CA LYS A 98 3.99 7.86 -19.20
C LYS A 98 5.30 7.15 -19.56
N ASN A 99 5.90 6.44 -18.59
CA ASN A 99 7.18 5.76 -18.76
C ASN A 99 7.06 4.32 -19.28
N THR A 100 5.86 3.75 -19.22
CA THR A 100 5.54 2.38 -19.69
C THR A 100 4.24 2.38 -20.47
N PRO A 101 4.17 3.12 -21.60
CA PRO A 101 2.94 3.19 -22.40
C PRO A 101 2.55 1.79 -22.89
N HIS A 102 1.24 1.54 -22.94
CA HIS A 102 0.63 0.30 -23.43
C HIS A 102 0.78 -0.94 -22.55
N LEU A 103 1.44 -0.85 -21.39
CA LEU A 103 1.48 -1.94 -20.43
C LEU A 103 0.28 -1.88 -19.48
N PRO A 104 -0.29 -3.04 -19.10
CA PRO A 104 -1.29 -3.08 -18.05
C PRO A 104 -0.67 -2.63 -16.71
N ILE A 105 -1.40 -1.80 -15.96
CA ILE A 105 -0.94 -1.23 -14.69
C ILE A 105 -1.84 -1.71 -13.57
N PHE A 106 -1.21 -2.18 -12.51
CA PHE A 106 -1.84 -2.61 -11.27
C PHE A 106 -1.30 -1.82 -10.08
N VAL A 107 -2.11 -1.70 -9.04
CA VAL A 107 -1.71 -1.11 -7.76
C VAL A 107 -1.80 -2.18 -6.69
N VAL A 108 -0.74 -2.33 -5.86
CA VAL A 108 -0.80 -3.11 -4.63
C VAL A 108 -0.55 -2.20 -3.43
N GLY A 109 -1.49 -2.17 -2.50
CA GLY A 109 -1.39 -1.39 -1.28
C GLY A 109 -1.51 -2.25 -0.04
N HIS A 110 -0.68 -1.99 0.97
CA HIS A 110 -0.68 -2.69 2.24
C HIS A 110 -1.09 -1.76 3.38
N SER A 111 -2.00 -2.20 4.27
CA SER A 111 -2.41 -1.46 5.46
C SER A 111 -2.99 -0.07 5.11
N LEU A 112 -2.41 1.03 5.60
CA LEU A 112 -2.75 2.39 5.15
C LEU A 112 -2.64 2.52 3.63
N GLY A 113 -1.60 1.94 3.02
CA GLY A 113 -1.44 1.90 1.56
C GLY A 113 -2.55 1.12 0.86
N GLY A 114 -3.09 0.08 1.50
CA GLY A 114 -4.28 -0.63 1.03
C GLY A 114 -5.53 0.26 1.06
N GLY A 115 -5.74 0.99 2.17
CA GLY A 115 -6.79 2.01 2.27
C GLY A 115 -6.63 3.12 1.23
N THR A 116 -5.38 3.54 0.97
CA THR A 116 -5.04 4.50 -0.09
C THR A 116 -5.42 3.98 -1.47
N ALA A 117 -5.11 2.72 -1.78
CA ALA A 117 -5.43 2.09 -3.07
C ALA A 117 -6.94 1.96 -3.27
N MET A 118 -7.69 1.64 -2.22
CA MET A 118 -9.16 1.59 -2.25
C MET A 118 -9.76 2.99 -2.49
N ALA A 119 -9.28 4.01 -1.77
CA ALA A 119 -9.71 5.39 -1.99
C ALA A 119 -9.34 5.92 -3.39
N PHE A 120 -8.19 5.51 -3.91
CA PHE A 120 -7.78 5.82 -5.28
C PHE A 120 -8.74 5.22 -6.32
N GLY A 121 -9.13 3.95 -6.18
CA GLY A 121 -10.10 3.31 -7.09
C GLY A 121 -11.47 3.97 -7.04
N ALA A 122 -11.95 4.36 -5.85
CA ALA A 122 -13.21 5.08 -5.70
C ALA A 122 -13.16 6.51 -6.29
N LYS A 123 -12.03 7.21 -6.12
CA LYS A 123 -11.87 8.60 -6.59
C LYS A 123 -11.53 8.69 -8.07
N TYR A 124 -10.82 7.71 -8.62
CA TYR A 124 -10.28 7.69 -9.98
C TYR A 124 -10.56 6.36 -10.68
N PRO A 125 -11.84 5.96 -10.85
CA PRO A 125 -12.21 4.67 -11.40
C PRO A 125 -11.67 4.47 -12.81
N ALA A 126 -11.47 3.22 -13.21
CA ALA A 126 -10.95 2.81 -14.52
C ALA A 126 -9.57 3.43 -14.87
N THR A 127 -8.80 3.84 -13.88
CA THR A 127 -7.46 4.38 -14.10
C THR A 127 -6.42 3.28 -14.25
N VAL A 128 -6.59 2.12 -13.61
CA VAL A 128 -5.68 0.97 -13.65
C VAL A 128 -6.42 -0.30 -14.03
N ASN A 129 -5.69 -1.36 -14.40
CA ASN A 129 -6.26 -2.65 -14.76
C ASN A 129 -6.84 -3.39 -13.55
N GLY A 130 -6.36 -3.07 -12.35
CA GLY A 130 -6.89 -3.64 -11.12
C GLY A 130 -6.09 -3.23 -9.89
N ILE A 131 -6.70 -3.46 -8.73
CA ILE A 131 -6.17 -3.08 -7.42
C ILE A 131 -6.02 -4.32 -6.55
N ILE A 132 -4.89 -4.44 -5.87
CA ILE A 132 -4.62 -5.47 -4.88
C ILE A 132 -4.58 -4.79 -3.50
N SER A 133 -5.57 -5.07 -2.67
CA SER A 133 -5.73 -4.48 -1.33
C SER A 133 -5.32 -5.50 -0.28
N VAL A 134 -4.28 -5.22 0.51
CA VAL A 134 -3.68 -6.20 1.43
C VAL A 134 -3.71 -5.71 2.87
N GLY A 135 -4.44 -6.41 3.76
CA GLY A 135 -4.58 -6.04 5.17
C GLY A 135 -5.00 -4.57 5.34
N ALA A 136 -5.86 -4.08 4.48
CA ALA A 136 -6.12 -2.67 4.25
C ALA A 136 -6.91 -2.02 5.40
N LEU A 137 -6.46 -0.85 5.85
CA LEU A 137 -7.14 -0.03 6.83
C LEU A 137 -8.34 0.69 6.16
N THR A 138 -9.53 0.09 6.24
CA THR A 138 -10.73 0.58 5.54
C THR A 138 -11.94 0.82 6.43
N ARG A 139 -12.01 0.21 7.64
CA ARG A 139 -13.18 0.30 8.56
C ARG A 139 -12.82 0.59 10.01
N TYR A 140 -11.57 0.30 10.41
CA TYR A 140 -11.02 0.57 11.74
C TYR A 140 -11.66 -0.25 12.89
N HIS A 141 -12.04 -1.51 12.64
CA HIS A 141 -12.67 -2.37 13.64
C HIS A 141 -11.80 -2.60 14.89
N ASN A 142 -10.49 -2.80 14.72
CA ASN A 142 -9.57 -3.05 15.84
C ASN A 142 -9.25 -1.83 16.70
N GLN A 143 -9.57 -0.62 16.26
CA GLN A 143 -9.35 0.64 16.99
C GLN A 143 -7.94 0.72 17.63
N ILE A 144 -6.90 0.37 16.88
CA ILE A 144 -5.51 0.20 17.38
C ILE A 144 -4.89 1.46 17.99
N PHE A 145 -5.46 2.62 17.72
CA PHE A 145 -5.10 3.93 18.31
C PHE A 145 -6.17 4.42 19.28
N GLY A 146 -7.05 3.53 19.77
CA GLY A 146 -8.21 3.87 20.61
C GLY A 146 -9.46 4.23 19.79
N PRO A 147 -10.55 4.61 20.46
CA PRO A 147 -11.79 5.05 19.82
C PRO A 147 -11.53 6.22 18.86
N VAL A 148 -12.34 6.31 17.80
CA VAL A 148 -12.22 7.41 16.84
C VAL A 148 -12.42 8.75 17.56
N HIS A 149 -11.41 9.60 17.52
CA HIS A 149 -11.42 10.97 18.02
C HIS A 149 -10.44 11.81 17.22
N HIS A 150 -10.52 13.13 17.35
CA HIS A 150 -9.56 14.02 16.70
C HIS A 150 -8.33 14.22 17.61
N PHE A 151 -7.16 13.75 17.16
CA PHE A 151 -5.88 13.93 17.84
C PHE A 151 -5.41 15.38 17.72
N LYS A 152 -4.71 15.90 18.73
CA LYS A 152 -3.98 17.16 18.55
C LYS A 152 -2.88 16.95 17.50
N ALA A 153 -2.66 17.93 16.64
CA ALA A 153 -1.76 17.78 15.49
C ALA A 153 -0.33 17.35 15.86
N ASP A 154 0.18 17.82 16.98
CA ASP A 154 1.51 17.53 17.55
C ASP A 154 1.53 16.35 18.53
N GLU A 155 0.39 15.79 18.88
CA GLU A 155 0.29 14.59 19.71
C GLU A 155 1.11 13.45 19.07
N THR A 156 1.74 12.63 19.91
CA THR A 156 2.63 11.57 19.44
C THR A 156 2.19 10.21 19.96
N ILE A 157 2.15 9.23 19.05
CA ILE A 157 1.84 7.84 19.36
C ILE A 157 2.97 6.96 18.84
N SER A 158 3.24 5.86 19.53
CA SER A 158 4.24 4.87 19.08
C SER A 158 3.86 4.28 17.73
N GLY A 159 4.82 4.24 16.80
CA GLY A 159 4.68 3.62 15.48
C GLY A 159 4.89 2.10 15.46
N SER A 160 5.11 1.45 16.62
CA SER A 160 5.38 0.02 16.69
C SER A 160 4.12 -0.80 16.96
N PHE A 161 3.88 -1.82 16.14
CA PHE A 161 2.78 -2.78 16.30
C PHE A 161 3.21 -4.13 16.89
N GLY A 162 4.50 -4.30 17.18
CA GLY A 162 5.07 -5.47 17.84
C GLY A 162 4.78 -6.78 17.08
N ASP A 163 4.51 -7.84 17.83
CA ASP A 163 4.25 -9.18 17.29
C ASP A 163 2.91 -9.30 16.54
N ARG A 164 1.99 -8.37 16.72
CA ARG A 164 0.73 -8.29 15.97
C ARG A 164 0.93 -8.11 14.46
N SER A 165 2.09 -7.54 14.05
CA SER A 165 2.35 -7.19 12.66
C SER A 165 2.92 -8.35 11.81
N ASN A 166 3.80 -9.18 12.37
CA ASN A 166 4.50 -10.24 11.64
C ASN A 166 4.88 -11.39 12.59
N SER A 167 4.79 -12.64 12.15
CA SER A 167 5.14 -13.81 12.95
C SER A 167 6.66 -13.93 13.17
N SER A 168 7.46 -13.50 12.20
CA SER A 168 8.92 -13.58 12.21
C SER A 168 9.55 -12.54 13.13
N ALA A 169 10.25 -13.00 14.17
CA ALA A 169 11.00 -12.12 15.07
C ALA A 169 12.10 -11.32 14.33
N TRP A 170 12.71 -11.96 13.32
CA TRP A 170 13.71 -11.27 12.49
C TRP A 170 13.09 -10.11 11.71
N MET A 171 11.92 -10.30 11.06
CA MET A 171 11.25 -9.24 10.32
C MET A 171 10.83 -8.07 11.24
N ARG A 172 10.37 -8.38 12.47
CA ARG A 172 10.03 -7.34 13.45
C ARG A 172 11.26 -6.54 13.88
N LYS A 173 12.38 -7.23 14.11
CA LYS A 173 13.64 -6.58 14.47
C LYS A 173 14.16 -5.72 13.31
N ASP A 174 14.15 -6.23 12.10
CA ASP A 174 14.53 -5.51 10.87
C ASP A 174 13.69 -4.25 10.68
N TYR A 175 12.37 -4.32 10.99
CA TYR A 175 11.50 -3.14 10.97
C TYR A 175 11.89 -2.12 12.05
N GLN A 176 12.21 -2.56 13.26
CA GLN A 176 12.57 -1.69 14.37
C GLN A 176 13.94 -1.01 14.18
N ASP A 177 14.89 -1.71 13.58
CA ASP A 177 16.24 -1.21 13.35
C ASP A 177 16.35 -0.30 12.11
N ASP A 178 15.33 -0.26 11.26
CA ASP A 178 15.33 0.52 10.03
C ASP A 178 15.09 2.01 10.33
N PRO A 179 16.08 2.89 10.10
CA PRO A 179 15.99 4.31 10.44
C PRO A 179 15.01 5.10 9.56
N LEU A 180 14.54 4.54 8.45
CA LEU A 180 13.54 5.17 7.58
C LEU A 180 12.11 4.91 8.04
N ASN A 181 11.90 3.97 8.97
CA ASN A 181 10.59 3.76 9.57
C ASN A 181 10.31 4.82 10.63
N LEU A 182 9.05 5.22 10.74
CA LEU A 182 8.61 6.14 11.78
C LEU A 182 8.51 5.40 13.12
N THR A 183 9.29 5.82 14.09
CA THR A 183 9.17 5.36 15.49
C THR A 183 8.06 6.08 16.23
N VAL A 184 7.69 7.27 15.74
CA VAL A 184 6.64 8.14 16.30
C VAL A 184 5.73 8.63 15.18
N ILE A 185 4.43 8.50 15.40
CA ILE A 185 3.37 8.98 14.51
C ILE A 185 2.73 10.23 15.13
N LYS A 186 2.58 11.28 14.36
CA LYS A 186 1.92 12.52 14.80
C LYS A 186 0.41 12.42 14.67
N GLY A 187 -0.31 13.14 15.53
CA GLY A 187 -1.76 13.19 15.51
C GLY A 187 -2.33 13.67 14.17
N SER A 188 -1.64 14.59 13.46
CA SER A 188 -2.04 15.00 12.12
C SER A 188 -2.06 13.85 11.11
N LEU A 189 -1.09 12.93 11.16
CA LEU A 189 -1.06 11.76 10.31
C LEU A 189 -2.15 10.74 10.69
N LEU A 190 -2.43 10.58 11.99
CA LEU A 190 -3.52 9.72 12.45
C LEU A 190 -4.89 10.26 12.03
N ASN A 191 -5.11 11.56 12.14
CA ASN A 191 -6.35 12.19 11.68
C ASN A 191 -6.55 11.94 10.18
N ALA A 192 -5.53 12.19 9.36
CA ALA A 192 -5.61 11.93 7.93
C ALA A 192 -5.88 10.43 7.61
N ALA A 193 -5.30 9.50 8.38
CA ALA A 193 -5.58 8.07 8.23
C ALA A 193 -7.02 7.71 8.60
N LEU A 194 -7.59 8.31 9.67
CA LEU A 194 -8.98 8.11 10.07
C LEU A 194 -9.97 8.76 9.07
N ASP A 195 -9.63 9.93 8.53
CA ASP A 195 -10.40 10.56 7.46
C ASP A 195 -10.40 9.72 6.18
N LEU A 196 -9.27 9.08 5.84
CA LEU A 196 -9.19 8.11 4.74
C LEU A 196 -10.11 6.90 4.97
N VAL A 197 -10.19 6.39 6.21
CA VAL A 197 -11.13 5.32 6.59
C VAL A 197 -12.58 5.79 6.41
N ALA A 198 -12.90 6.99 6.87
CA ALA A 198 -14.25 7.57 6.70
C ALA A 198 -14.61 7.73 5.22
N PHE A 199 -13.66 8.19 4.39
CA PHE A 199 -13.81 8.27 2.94
C PHE A 199 -14.07 6.89 2.33
N ASN A 200 -13.25 5.88 2.62
CA ASN A 200 -13.40 4.51 2.10
C ASN A 200 -14.77 3.90 2.46
N LYS A 201 -15.29 4.23 3.64
CA LYS A 201 -16.61 3.77 4.05
C LYS A 201 -17.74 4.47 3.28
N SER A 202 -17.67 5.80 3.17
CA SER A 202 -18.73 6.60 2.56
C SER A 202 -18.77 6.51 1.02
N HIS A 203 -17.65 6.15 0.38
CA HIS A 203 -17.49 6.06 -1.07
C HIS A 203 -17.26 4.61 -1.56
N ALA A 204 -17.62 3.61 -0.76
CA ALA A 204 -17.47 2.22 -1.15
C ALA A 204 -18.24 1.89 -2.44
N ALA A 205 -19.44 2.46 -2.62
CA ALA A 205 -20.24 2.27 -3.83
C ALA A 205 -19.65 2.91 -5.10
N ASP A 206 -18.66 3.81 -4.97
CA ASP A 206 -17.98 4.43 -6.11
C ASP A 206 -16.81 3.56 -6.62
N PHE A 207 -16.41 2.54 -5.85
CA PHE A 207 -15.34 1.62 -6.23
C PHE A 207 -15.86 0.52 -7.15
N VAL A 208 -15.47 0.57 -8.43
CA VAL A 208 -15.96 -0.34 -9.49
C VAL A 208 -14.85 -1.13 -10.20
N ASP A 209 -13.58 -0.83 -9.91
CA ASP A 209 -12.43 -1.48 -10.55
C ASP A 209 -12.29 -2.96 -10.13
N PRO A 210 -11.68 -3.82 -10.97
CA PRO A 210 -11.30 -5.18 -10.55
C PRO A 210 -10.42 -5.14 -9.29
N VAL A 211 -10.73 -5.99 -8.31
CA VAL A 211 -10.00 -5.99 -7.04
C VAL A 211 -9.74 -7.38 -6.48
N LEU A 212 -8.50 -7.59 -6.04
CA LEU A 212 -8.08 -8.72 -5.23
C LEU A 212 -7.83 -8.24 -3.79
N VAL A 213 -8.63 -8.70 -2.85
CA VAL A 213 -8.49 -8.39 -1.43
C VAL A 213 -7.79 -9.55 -0.73
N LEU A 214 -6.68 -9.28 -0.06
CA LEU A 214 -5.86 -10.26 0.66
C LEU A 214 -5.76 -9.89 2.14
N HIS A 215 -5.94 -10.84 3.06
CA HIS A 215 -5.84 -10.59 4.50
C HIS A 215 -5.25 -11.79 5.25
N GLY A 216 -4.53 -11.53 6.32
CA GLY A 216 -4.06 -12.55 7.24
C GLY A 216 -5.11 -12.85 8.33
N ALA A 217 -5.46 -14.12 8.54
CA ALA A 217 -6.47 -14.50 9.53
C ALA A 217 -6.08 -14.13 10.98
N GLU A 218 -4.77 -14.02 11.26
CA GLU A 218 -4.22 -13.67 12.58
C GLU A 218 -3.72 -12.20 12.63
N ASP A 219 -4.26 -11.35 11.77
CA ASP A 219 -3.93 -9.92 11.76
C ASP A 219 -4.38 -9.25 13.07
N GLY A 220 -3.42 -8.89 13.91
CA GLY A 220 -3.68 -8.19 15.18
C GLY A 220 -3.61 -6.66 15.08
N VAL A 221 -3.42 -6.11 13.88
CA VAL A 221 -3.36 -4.67 13.62
C VAL A 221 -4.65 -4.19 12.98
N VAL A 222 -4.98 -4.70 11.80
CA VAL A 222 -6.24 -4.43 11.10
C VAL A 222 -7.11 -5.68 11.16
N SER A 223 -8.38 -5.53 11.54
CA SER A 223 -9.29 -6.67 11.58
C SER A 223 -9.55 -7.23 10.19
N VAL A 224 -9.67 -8.56 10.09
CA VAL A 224 -10.16 -9.19 8.86
C VAL A 224 -11.55 -8.67 8.46
N ASP A 225 -12.35 -8.24 9.43
CA ASP A 225 -13.66 -7.64 9.20
C ASP A 225 -13.59 -6.33 8.40
N ASP A 226 -12.48 -5.58 8.49
CA ASP A 226 -12.25 -4.41 7.64
C ASP A 226 -12.31 -4.81 6.15
N SER A 227 -11.62 -5.89 5.78
CA SER A 227 -11.62 -6.42 4.42
C SER A 227 -12.95 -7.04 4.02
N MET A 228 -13.60 -7.76 4.94
CA MET A 228 -14.89 -8.42 4.67
C MET A 228 -16.00 -7.39 4.42
N ASP A 229 -16.07 -6.34 5.22
CA ASP A 229 -17.07 -5.28 5.05
C ASP A 229 -16.76 -4.44 3.82
N SER A 230 -15.50 -4.09 3.59
CA SER A 230 -15.09 -3.40 2.36
C SER A 230 -15.48 -4.20 1.11
N TYR A 231 -15.18 -5.50 1.09
CA TYR A 231 -15.54 -6.41 -0.01
C TYR A 231 -17.06 -6.47 -0.25
N ARG A 232 -17.87 -6.47 0.79
CA ARG A 232 -19.34 -6.49 0.66
C ARG A 232 -19.91 -5.19 0.12
N GLU A 233 -19.35 -4.06 0.52
CA GLU A 233 -19.90 -2.73 0.28
C GLU A 233 -19.46 -2.10 -1.05
N ILE A 234 -18.32 -2.50 -1.62
CA ILE A 234 -17.85 -1.97 -2.93
C ILE A 234 -18.74 -2.45 -4.08
N ALA A 235 -18.93 -1.59 -5.08
CA ALA A 235 -19.75 -1.88 -6.25
C ALA A 235 -19.04 -2.69 -7.35
N SER A 236 -17.74 -2.97 -7.20
CA SER A 236 -17.02 -3.83 -8.14
C SER A 236 -17.72 -5.18 -8.28
N VAL A 237 -17.94 -5.61 -9.52
CA VAL A 237 -18.49 -6.93 -9.87
C VAL A 237 -17.38 -7.97 -10.06
N ASP A 238 -16.16 -7.54 -10.29
CA ASP A 238 -14.97 -8.36 -10.46
C ASP A 238 -14.09 -8.22 -9.19
N LYS A 239 -14.43 -9.00 -8.17
CA LYS A 239 -13.79 -8.92 -6.85
C LYS A 239 -13.55 -10.31 -6.26
N GLU A 240 -12.34 -10.52 -5.75
CA GLU A 240 -11.93 -11.73 -5.05
C GLU A 240 -11.47 -11.36 -3.61
N LEU A 241 -11.76 -12.22 -2.62
CA LEU A 241 -11.30 -12.08 -1.23
C LEU A 241 -10.66 -13.38 -0.79
N HIS A 242 -9.38 -13.32 -0.40
CA HIS A 242 -8.63 -14.45 0.13
C HIS A 242 -8.09 -14.15 1.53
N VAL A 243 -8.40 -15.02 2.49
CA VAL A 243 -7.94 -14.92 3.87
C VAL A 243 -6.95 -16.05 4.14
N TYR A 244 -5.69 -15.68 4.43
CA TYR A 244 -4.62 -16.64 4.66
C TYR A 244 -4.58 -17.11 6.11
N PRO A 245 -4.73 -18.39 6.39
CA PRO A 245 -4.58 -18.92 7.75
C PRO A 245 -3.14 -18.72 8.24
N TYR A 246 -2.99 -18.43 9.54
CA TYR A 246 -1.70 -18.24 10.23
C TYR A 246 -0.88 -17.03 9.80
N LEU A 247 -1.32 -16.22 8.84
CA LEU A 247 -0.66 -14.97 8.50
C LEU A 247 -1.18 -13.82 9.37
N ARG A 248 -0.25 -12.94 9.73
CA ARG A 248 -0.52 -11.68 10.44
C ARG A 248 -0.63 -10.51 9.48
N HIS A 249 -0.49 -9.30 9.99
CA HIS A 249 -0.73 -8.06 9.23
C HIS A 249 0.13 -7.92 7.96
N GLN A 250 1.43 -8.23 8.05
CA GLN A 250 2.37 -8.04 6.94
C GLN A 250 2.35 -9.20 5.93
N VAL A 251 1.19 -9.54 5.36
CA VAL A 251 1.00 -10.68 4.44
C VAL A 251 2.06 -10.71 3.33
N LEU A 252 2.41 -9.55 2.76
CA LEU A 252 3.42 -9.44 1.70
C LEU A 252 4.86 -9.69 2.19
N ASN A 253 5.10 -9.62 3.49
CA ASN A 253 6.44 -9.73 4.08
C ASN A 253 6.59 -10.93 5.02
N GLU A 254 5.58 -11.81 5.14
CA GLU A 254 5.69 -13.05 5.93
C GLU A 254 6.61 -14.05 5.23
N PRO A 255 7.79 -14.36 5.80
CA PRO A 255 8.79 -15.20 5.12
C PRO A 255 8.28 -16.58 4.76
N SER A 256 7.35 -17.12 5.55
CA SER A 256 6.81 -18.47 5.39
C SER A 256 5.99 -18.65 4.13
N ARG A 257 5.24 -17.62 3.69
CA ARG A 257 4.27 -17.73 2.58
C ARG A 257 4.31 -16.60 1.56
N ARG A 258 5.15 -15.58 1.71
CA ARG A 258 5.17 -14.40 0.80
C ARG A 258 5.29 -14.77 -0.68
N ARG A 259 6.06 -15.83 -1.03
CA ARG A 259 6.21 -16.25 -2.43
C ARG A 259 4.93 -16.81 -3.02
N GLU A 260 4.15 -17.51 -2.22
CA GLU A 260 2.82 -18.01 -2.59
C GLU A 260 1.87 -16.84 -2.86
N VAL A 261 1.87 -15.85 -1.96
CA VAL A 261 1.09 -14.61 -2.12
C VAL A 261 1.50 -13.84 -3.38
N TYR A 262 2.79 -13.71 -3.66
CA TYR A 262 3.27 -13.04 -4.88
C TYR A 262 2.85 -13.79 -6.15
N GLN A 263 2.91 -15.12 -6.12
CA GLN A 263 2.48 -15.94 -7.26
C GLN A 263 0.97 -15.79 -7.51
N GLU A 264 0.18 -15.71 -6.47
CA GLU A 264 -1.25 -15.48 -6.56
C GLU A 264 -1.55 -14.11 -7.17
N ILE A 265 -0.91 -13.05 -6.67
CA ILE A 265 -1.03 -11.70 -7.24
C ILE A 265 -0.65 -11.70 -8.73
N LEU A 266 0.48 -12.32 -9.10
CA LEU A 266 0.91 -12.40 -10.49
C LEU A 266 -0.09 -13.14 -11.38
N ASN A 267 -0.64 -14.24 -10.89
CA ASN A 267 -1.65 -15.01 -11.62
C ASN A 267 -2.93 -14.19 -11.84
N TRP A 268 -3.35 -13.44 -10.80
CA TRP A 268 -4.49 -12.54 -10.89
C TRP A 268 -4.22 -11.39 -11.88
N MET A 269 -3.06 -10.75 -11.80
CA MET A 269 -2.66 -9.71 -12.76
C MET A 269 -2.71 -10.20 -14.22
N LYS A 270 -2.27 -11.45 -14.49
CA LYS A 270 -2.32 -12.04 -15.86
C LYS A 270 -3.72 -12.27 -16.40
N LYS A 271 -4.73 -12.37 -15.55
CA LYS A 271 -6.14 -12.50 -15.98
C LYS A 271 -6.76 -11.14 -16.35
N HIS A 272 -6.20 -10.04 -15.83
CA HIS A 272 -6.74 -8.69 -15.93
C HIS A 272 -5.87 -7.72 -16.76
N GLY A 273 -4.75 -8.22 -17.31
CA GLY A 273 -3.78 -7.46 -18.10
C GLY A 273 -3.82 -7.68 -19.60
#